data_52969a52b1c976e669b12e9d4300f408
#
_entry.id   52969a52b1c976e669b12e9d4300f408
#
_cell.length_a   1.000
_cell.length_b   1.000
_cell.length_c   1.000
_cell.angle_alpha   90.00
_cell.angle_beta   90.00
_cell.angle_gamma   90.00
#
_symmetry.space_group_name_H-M   'P 1'
#
loop_
_entity.id
_entity.type
_entity.pdbx_description
1 polymer ?
#
loop_
_entity_poly.entity_id
_entity_poly.type
_entity_poly.pdbx_seq_one_letter_code
_entity_poly.pdbx_strand_id
1 'polypeptide(L)'
;MSHNVTELTVQDLQDMDRSFSRQELLDLIDRMFTDENAALDMDVVDAAIFRLLLAEGQEATPDNLQKRFSEIGQHYLRRSLGLL
;
A
#
# COMPACT_ATOMS: atom_id res chain seq x y z
N MET A 1 8.91 0.53 -22.83
CA MET A 1 9.60 0.00 -21.66
C MET A 1 8.59 -0.25 -20.55
N SER A 2 8.47 -1.48 -20.14
CA SER A 2 7.53 -1.80 -19.07
C SER A 2 8.15 -1.46 -17.73
N HIS A 3 7.47 -0.66 -16.93
CA HIS A 3 7.86 -0.45 -15.55
C HIS A 3 7.30 -1.58 -14.70
N ASN A 4 8.17 -2.21 -13.96
CA ASN A 4 7.74 -3.16 -12.97
C ASN A 4 7.05 -2.39 -11.83
N VAL A 5 5.88 -2.85 -11.39
CA VAL A 5 5.12 -2.19 -10.32
C VAL A 5 5.93 -2.15 -9.03
N THR A 6 6.85 -3.10 -8.83
CA THR A 6 7.74 -3.11 -7.66
C THR A 6 8.78 -1.99 -7.68
N GLU A 7 8.91 -1.28 -8.80
CA GLU A 7 9.83 -0.13 -8.92
C GLU A 7 9.18 1.19 -8.54
N LEU A 8 7.90 1.18 -8.12
CA LEU A 8 7.25 2.39 -7.66
C LEU A 8 7.96 2.92 -6.41
N THR A 9 8.22 4.21 -6.41
CA THR A 9 8.91 4.89 -5.32
C THR A 9 7.93 5.75 -4.53
N VAL A 10 8.37 6.22 -3.36
CA VAL A 10 7.60 7.20 -2.58
C VAL A 10 7.29 8.43 -3.44
N GLN A 11 8.26 8.85 -4.27
CA GLN A 11 8.08 10.01 -5.15
C GLN A 11 6.91 9.80 -6.12
N ASP A 12 6.81 8.61 -6.72
CA ASP A 12 5.71 8.29 -7.64
C ASP A 12 4.36 8.37 -6.93
N LEU A 13 4.29 7.87 -5.70
CA LEU A 13 3.05 7.87 -4.92
C LEU A 13 2.69 9.25 -4.39
N GLN A 14 3.66 10.14 -4.24
CA GLN A 14 3.44 11.51 -3.80
C GLN A 14 3.13 12.46 -4.96
N ASP A 15 3.35 12.04 -6.20
CA ASP A 15 3.06 12.85 -7.37
C ASP A 15 1.55 13.02 -7.53
N MET A 16 1.08 14.25 -7.29
CA MET A 16 -0.35 14.56 -7.33
C MET A 16 -0.91 14.60 -8.75
N ASP A 17 -0.08 14.73 -9.75
CA ASP A 17 -0.50 14.68 -11.15
C ASP A 17 -0.79 13.26 -11.61
N ARG A 18 -0.28 12.27 -10.89
CA ARG A 18 -0.47 10.87 -11.18
C ARG A 18 -1.57 10.30 -10.31
N SER A 19 -2.62 9.77 -10.93
CA SER A 19 -3.71 9.14 -10.19
C SER A 19 -3.55 7.62 -10.19
N PHE A 20 -3.94 7.01 -9.07
CA PHE A 20 -3.94 5.57 -8.90
C PHE A 20 -5.35 5.13 -8.54
N SER A 21 -5.82 4.04 -9.14
CA SER A 21 -7.08 3.45 -8.74
C SER A 21 -6.91 2.71 -7.42
N ARG A 22 -8.03 2.50 -6.72
CA ARG A 22 -8.04 1.69 -5.50
C ARG A 22 -7.43 0.31 -5.75
N GLN A 23 -7.78 -0.32 -6.85
CA GLN A 23 -7.29 -1.67 -7.18
C GLN A 23 -5.79 -1.68 -7.43
N GLU A 24 -5.25 -0.69 -8.12
CA GLU A 24 -3.81 -0.59 -8.33
C GLU A 24 -3.04 -0.48 -7.01
N LEU A 25 -3.57 0.31 -6.08
CA LEU A 25 -2.94 0.50 -4.77
C LEU A 25 -3.02 -0.79 -3.92
N LEU A 26 -4.15 -1.47 -3.95
CA LEU A 26 -4.30 -2.75 -3.26
C LEU A 26 -3.36 -3.81 -3.82
N ASP A 27 -3.21 -3.87 -5.14
CA ASP A 27 -2.30 -4.80 -5.79
C ASP A 27 -0.85 -4.51 -5.42
N LEU A 28 -0.47 -3.23 -5.37
CA LEU A 28 0.87 -2.83 -4.94
C LEU A 28 1.14 -3.26 -3.49
N ILE A 29 0.22 -2.97 -2.59
CA ILE A 29 0.34 -3.33 -1.18
C ILE A 29 0.44 -4.85 -1.04
N ASP A 30 -0.39 -5.60 -1.76
CA ASP A 30 -0.35 -7.06 -1.74
C ASP A 30 1.03 -7.59 -2.14
N ARG A 31 1.62 -7.06 -3.19
CA ARG A 31 2.95 -7.48 -3.62
C ARG A 31 4.02 -7.17 -2.58
N MET A 32 3.95 -6.00 -1.96
CA MET A 32 4.92 -5.63 -0.93
C MET A 32 4.88 -6.57 0.27
N PHE A 33 3.71 -7.06 0.63
CA PHE A 33 3.57 -7.95 1.79
C PHE A 33 3.74 -9.43 1.46
N THR A 34 3.60 -9.83 0.20
CA THR A 34 3.66 -11.25 -0.19
C THR A 34 4.93 -11.65 -0.92
N ASP A 35 5.70 -10.69 -1.43
CA ASP A 35 6.96 -10.97 -2.12
C ASP A 35 8.08 -11.16 -1.10
N GLU A 36 8.51 -12.40 -0.93
CA GLU A 36 9.57 -12.76 0.02
C GLU A 36 10.93 -12.15 -0.33
N ASN A 37 11.13 -11.79 -1.59
CA ASN A 37 12.39 -11.23 -2.07
C ASN A 37 12.41 -9.70 -2.03
N ALA A 38 11.26 -9.08 -1.82
CA ALA A 38 11.19 -7.62 -1.75
C ALA A 38 11.49 -7.15 -0.34
N ALA A 39 12.37 -6.16 -0.22
CA ALA A 39 12.54 -5.47 1.05
C ALA A 39 11.29 -4.60 1.28
N LEU A 40 10.65 -4.76 2.43
CA LEU A 40 9.48 -3.96 2.78
C LEU A 40 9.93 -2.54 3.14
N ASP A 41 9.61 -1.60 2.26
CA ASP A 41 9.90 -0.19 2.49
C ASP A 41 8.68 0.47 3.13
N MET A 42 8.80 0.81 4.41
CA MET A 42 7.69 1.38 5.17
C MET A 42 7.25 2.74 4.65
N ASP A 43 8.16 3.53 4.08
CA ASP A 43 7.79 4.81 3.49
C ASP A 43 6.90 4.60 2.26
N VAL A 44 7.18 3.60 1.46
CA VAL A 44 6.34 3.24 0.30
C VAL A 44 4.99 2.72 0.77
N VAL A 45 4.96 1.89 1.81
CA VAL A 45 3.72 1.37 2.39
C VAL A 45 2.85 2.52 2.89
N ASP A 46 3.42 3.44 3.65
CA ASP A 46 2.68 4.59 4.19
C ASP A 46 2.12 5.47 3.07
N ALA A 47 2.92 5.74 2.05
CA ALA A 47 2.48 6.53 0.90
C ALA A 47 1.36 5.83 0.14
N ALA A 48 1.44 4.51 -0.02
CA ALA A 48 0.41 3.73 -0.68
C ALA A 48 -0.91 3.75 0.10
N ILE A 49 -0.84 3.63 1.43
CA ILE A 49 -2.02 3.69 2.30
C ILE A 49 -2.65 5.08 2.28
N PHE A 50 -1.82 6.12 2.28
CA PHE A 50 -2.30 7.49 2.14
C PHE A 50 -3.15 7.64 0.87
N ARG A 51 -2.62 7.19 -0.27
CA ARG A 51 -3.31 7.23 -1.54
C ARG A 51 -4.56 6.35 -1.55
N LEU A 52 -4.50 5.19 -0.87
CA LEU A 52 -5.64 4.29 -0.76
C LEU A 52 -6.81 4.96 -0.04
N LEU A 53 -6.54 5.66 1.06
CA LEU A 53 -7.57 6.38 1.79
C LEU A 53 -8.22 7.44 0.90
N LEU A 54 -7.43 8.21 0.15
CA LEU A 54 -7.95 9.21 -0.78
C LEU A 54 -8.82 8.56 -1.86
N ALA A 55 -8.39 7.42 -2.40
CA ALA A 55 -9.13 6.69 -3.42
C ALA A 55 -10.45 6.14 -2.88
N GLU A 56 -10.53 5.88 -1.57
CA GLU A 56 -11.73 5.41 -0.89
C GLU A 56 -12.62 6.56 -0.39
N GLY A 57 -12.24 7.80 -0.67
CA GLY A 57 -13.00 8.97 -0.24
C GLY A 57 -12.87 9.31 1.24
N GLN A 58 -11.82 8.83 1.88
CA GLN A 58 -11.57 9.07 3.30
C GLN A 58 -10.48 10.12 3.48
N GLU A 59 -10.51 10.80 4.62
CA GLU A 59 -9.45 11.72 4.98
C GLU A 59 -8.20 10.95 5.41
N ALA A 60 -7.04 11.37 4.89
CA ALA A 60 -5.76 10.77 5.22
C ALA A 60 -5.16 11.41 6.49
N THR A 61 -5.89 11.30 7.60
CA THR A 61 -5.41 11.76 8.90
C THR A 61 -4.44 10.73 9.51
N PRO A 62 -3.58 11.14 10.45
CA PRO A 62 -2.71 10.17 11.13
C PRO A 62 -3.47 9.00 11.77
N ASP A 63 -4.63 9.26 12.37
CA ASP A 63 -5.45 8.22 12.97
C ASP A 63 -5.98 7.23 11.92
N ASN A 64 -6.47 7.73 10.79
CA ASN A 64 -6.98 6.89 9.72
C ASN A 64 -5.85 6.09 9.05
N LEU A 65 -4.68 6.68 8.89
CA LEU A 65 -3.51 5.98 8.35
C LEU A 65 -3.10 4.83 9.27
N GLN A 66 -3.01 5.07 10.56
CA GLN A 66 -2.64 4.05 11.53
C GLN A 66 -3.67 2.93 11.59
N LYS A 67 -4.94 3.27 11.59
CA LYS A 67 -6.04 2.31 11.61
C LYS A 67 -5.99 1.41 10.38
N ARG A 68 -5.84 2.00 9.21
CA ARG A 68 -5.79 1.26 7.95
C ARG A 68 -4.55 0.38 7.88
N PHE A 69 -3.41 0.90 8.30
CA PHE A 69 -2.16 0.12 8.38
C PHE A 69 -2.34 -1.11 9.26
N SER A 70 -2.96 -0.94 10.44
CA SER A 70 -3.22 -2.05 11.35
C SER A 70 -4.14 -3.11 10.74
N GLU A 71 -5.20 -2.69 10.06
CA GLU A 71 -6.12 -3.61 9.38
C GLU A 71 -5.39 -4.44 8.33
N ILE A 72 -4.58 -3.79 7.52
CA ILE A 72 -3.80 -4.44 6.46
C ILE A 72 -2.77 -5.40 7.06
N GLY A 73 -2.04 -4.94 8.07
CA GLY A 73 -1.04 -5.76 8.75
C GLY A 73 -1.64 -7.02 9.37
N GLN A 74 -2.81 -6.90 10.01
CA GLN A 74 -3.49 -8.04 10.59
C GLN A 74 -3.98 -9.03 9.53
N HIS A 75 -4.44 -8.53 8.40
CA HIS A 75 -4.87 -9.37 7.29
C HIS A 75 -3.72 -10.27 6.82
N TYR A 76 -2.55 -9.69 6.58
CA TYR A 76 -1.39 -10.46 6.10
C TYR A 76 -0.81 -11.36 7.18
N LEU A 77 -0.86 -10.94 8.43
CA LEU A 77 -0.43 -11.79 9.55
C LEU A 77 -1.29 -13.05 9.61
N ARG A 78 -2.62 -12.91 9.57
CA ARG A 78 -3.54 -14.05 9.56
C ARG A 78 -3.30 -14.97 8.38
N ARG A 79 -3.06 -14.40 7.21
CA ARG A 79 -2.75 -15.16 5.99
C ARG A 79 -1.48 -15.99 6.17
N SER A 80 -0.42 -15.39 6.73
CA SER A 80 0.84 -16.09 6.96
C SER A 80 0.73 -17.19 8.01
N LEU A 81 -0.22 -17.06 8.95
CA LEU A 81 -0.50 -18.07 9.96
C LEU A 81 -1.50 -19.15 9.49
N GLY A 82 -1.98 -19.04 8.25
CA GLY A 82 -2.94 -20.00 7.70
C GLY A 82 -4.36 -19.84 8.24
N LEU A 83 -4.73 -18.66 8.74
CA LEU A 83 -6.05 -18.39 9.30
C LEU A 83 -7.04 -17.85 8.29
N LEU A 84 -6.60 -17.59 7.09
CA LEU A 84 -7.43 -17.13 5.97
C LEU A 84 -7.42 -18.13 4.84
#